data_0cc5172b5bebd773d11b8881105f4695
#
_entry.id   0cc5172b5bebd773d11b8881105f4695
#
_cell.length_a   1.000
_cell.length_b   1.000
_cell.length_c   1.000
_cell.angle_alpha   90.00
_cell.angle_beta   90.00
_cell.angle_gamma   90.00
#
_symmetry.space_group_name_H-M   'P 1'
#
loop_
_entity.id
_entity.type
_entity.pdbx_description
1 polymer ?
#
loop_
_entity_poly.entity_id
_entity_poly.type
_entity_poly.pdbx_seq_one_letter_code
_entity_poly.pdbx_strand_id
1 'polypeptide(L)'
;MTTSFAARLETTARSRPDATALIWDAGGRMSYGELDAHAGGVAKMLVTRGCRPGDRVAVVIPNRWQFVAAVLGGLKAGVTVAPLDPLLKHDERAEIVADLKPSLIIEDVAAEASDWTTGHAAGAPALILYTSGSTGRPKGALLSHAAVDFAERSWAGPVMALTAADVVLAALPLSHSFGLNGALLAPLLAGAAIRLVERFAADDVAALLRRERVTVVPAVATMFRRLLDVPAFSGGAAIRLAVSGAAPCPWELAREWRERTGVRIVRGYGMTELFRPLSYRADDTTDLPDAVGRAVPGVETRIVDDHGAPLAIGEVGELWIRSPAAMDGYLGALDETQAVLAEGWFHTGDLASLDAEGWVRIVGRKRERILRGGHSVFPPEVEAVLLTHPDVAEAAVIGVPHAELGEEVAGFVVSRQGSRVGADELIAFCRERLAGYKYPRRITLLAALPRSATGKVLKAKLAAEFE
;
A
#
# COMPACT_ATOMS: atom_id res chain seq x y z
N MET A 1 20.20 22.62 7.46
CA MET A 1 18.76 22.53 7.75
C MET A 1 18.12 21.64 6.71
N THR A 2 17.57 20.50 7.10
CA THR A 2 16.84 19.62 6.17
C THR A 2 15.57 20.35 5.72
N THR A 3 15.44 20.57 4.41
CA THR A 3 14.26 21.18 3.80
C THR A 3 13.05 20.29 4.10
N SER A 4 11.96 20.83 4.66
CA SER A 4 10.75 20.04 4.91
C SER A 4 10.15 19.56 3.61
N PHE A 5 9.45 18.41 3.62
CA PHE A 5 8.77 17.88 2.43
C PHE A 5 7.78 18.90 1.83
N ALA A 6 7.05 19.62 2.69
CA ALA A 6 6.15 20.70 2.25
C ALA A 6 6.88 21.80 1.46
N ALA A 7 8.06 22.23 1.93
CA ALA A 7 8.85 23.25 1.23
C ALA A 7 9.38 22.77 -0.13
N ARG A 8 9.63 21.46 -0.30
CA ARG A 8 9.99 20.90 -1.62
C ARG A 8 8.80 20.96 -2.59
N LEU A 9 7.61 20.58 -2.13
CA LEU A 9 6.41 20.69 -2.98
C LEU A 9 6.12 22.14 -3.38
N GLU A 10 6.27 23.07 -2.45
CA GLU A 10 6.14 24.50 -2.73
C GLU A 10 7.18 24.98 -3.75
N THR A 11 8.42 24.49 -3.67
CA THR A 11 9.47 24.78 -4.66
C THR A 11 9.08 24.25 -6.05
N THR A 12 8.53 23.03 -6.12
CA THR A 12 8.05 22.46 -7.39
C THR A 12 6.93 23.30 -7.96
N ALA A 13 5.94 23.70 -7.15
CA ALA A 13 4.81 24.55 -7.57
C ALA A 13 5.28 25.91 -8.10
N ARG A 14 6.23 26.56 -7.42
CA ARG A 14 6.81 27.84 -7.85
C ARG A 14 7.63 27.74 -9.14
N SER A 15 8.29 26.61 -9.36
CA SER A 15 9.09 26.40 -10.59
C SER A 15 8.23 26.16 -11.83
N ARG A 16 6.94 25.81 -11.65
CA ARG A 16 6.03 25.38 -12.71
C ARG A 16 4.56 25.84 -12.44
N PRO A 17 4.32 27.12 -12.15
CA PRO A 17 3.02 27.56 -11.65
C PRO A 17 1.87 27.29 -12.65
N ASP A 18 2.13 27.39 -13.94
CA ASP A 18 1.12 27.22 -14.99
C ASP A 18 0.97 25.77 -15.47
N ALA A 19 1.86 24.84 -15.01
CA ALA A 19 1.75 23.43 -15.38
C ALA A 19 0.56 22.79 -14.68
N THR A 20 -0.14 21.89 -15.39
CA THR A 20 -1.25 21.14 -14.80
C THR A 20 -0.75 20.23 -13.68
N ALA A 21 -1.32 20.37 -12.48
CA ALA A 21 -1.08 19.50 -11.33
C ALA A 21 -2.19 18.45 -11.20
N LEU A 22 -3.45 18.84 -11.29
CA LEU A 22 -4.60 17.98 -11.11
C LEU A 22 -5.54 18.00 -12.31
N ILE A 23 -6.12 16.85 -12.61
CA ILE A 23 -7.16 16.65 -13.64
C ILE A 23 -8.27 15.79 -13.01
N TRP A 24 -9.54 16.14 -13.22
CA TRP A 24 -10.68 15.32 -12.76
C TRP A 24 -11.83 15.35 -13.78
N ASP A 25 -12.90 14.64 -13.48
CA ASP A 25 -14.05 14.51 -14.39
C ASP A 25 -14.69 15.88 -14.76
N ALA A 26 -15.49 15.88 -15.80
CA ALA A 26 -16.11 17.09 -16.39
C ALA A 26 -15.10 18.13 -16.92
N GLY A 27 -13.85 17.70 -17.25
CA GLY A 27 -12.82 18.58 -17.80
C GLY A 27 -12.16 19.50 -16.77
N GLY A 28 -12.38 19.25 -15.48
CA GLY A 28 -11.77 20.04 -14.41
C GLY A 28 -10.25 19.88 -14.40
N ARG A 29 -9.55 21.00 -14.24
CA ARG A 29 -8.08 21.08 -14.16
C ARG A 29 -7.68 22.14 -13.16
N MET A 30 -6.51 21.95 -12.57
CA MET A 30 -5.88 22.90 -11.66
C MET A 30 -4.37 22.90 -11.91
N SER A 31 -3.79 24.07 -12.02
CA SER A 31 -2.34 24.25 -12.16
C SER A 31 -1.63 24.05 -10.81
N TYR A 32 -0.30 23.93 -10.84
CA TYR A 32 0.52 23.88 -9.65
C TYR A 32 0.40 25.16 -8.81
N GLY A 33 0.35 26.32 -9.45
CA GLY A 33 0.17 27.61 -8.78
C GLY A 33 -1.19 27.73 -8.10
N GLU A 34 -2.27 27.35 -8.79
CA GLU A 34 -3.63 27.32 -8.21
C GLU A 34 -3.73 26.35 -7.04
N LEU A 35 -3.16 25.13 -7.16
CA LEU A 35 -3.13 24.15 -6.10
C LEU A 35 -2.36 24.67 -4.87
N ASP A 36 -1.21 25.30 -5.08
CA ASP A 36 -0.40 25.89 -4.01
C ASP A 36 -1.14 27.04 -3.30
N ALA A 37 -1.87 27.87 -4.05
CA ALA A 37 -2.69 28.94 -3.50
C ALA A 37 -3.89 28.40 -2.69
N HIS A 38 -4.57 27.35 -3.16
CA HIS A 38 -5.63 26.70 -2.39
C HIS A 38 -5.07 26.02 -1.11
N ALA A 39 -3.93 25.36 -1.19
CA ALA A 39 -3.23 24.81 -0.02
C ALA A 39 -2.84 25.94 0.98
N GLY A 40 -2.40 27.09 0.45
CA GLY A 40 -2.14 28.30 1.26
C GLY A 40 -3.39 28.79 1.99
N GLY A 41 -4.54 28.80 1.30
CA GLY A 41 -5.84 29.14 1.88
C GLY A 41 -6.22 28.20 3.04
N VAL A 42 -6.02 26.91 2.87
CA VAL A 42 -6.25 25.91 3.94
C VAL A 42 -5.29 26.15 5.11
N ALA A 43 -4.01 26.40 4.85
CA ALA A 43 -3.05 26.71 5.92
C ALA A 43 -3.48 27.93 6.73
N LYS A 44 -3.89 29.02 6.05
CA LYS A 44 -4.42 30.23 6.71
C LYS A 44 -5.67 29.93 7.52
N MET A 45 -6.60 29.14 6.98
CA MET A 45 -7.82 28.72 7.69
C MET A 45 -7.48 27.96 8.97
N LEU A 46 -6.54 26.99 8.92
CA LEU A 46 -6.11 26.22 10.09
C LEU A 46 -5.57 27.12 11.19
N VAL A 47 -4.66 28.04 10.85
CA VAL A 47 -4.09 28.98 11.82
C VAL A 47 -5.16 29.94 12.38
N THR A 48 -6.08 30.43 11.55
CA THR A 48 -7.18 31.28 11.98
C THR A 48 -8.14 30.55 12.95
N ARG A 49 -8.30 29.24 12.77
CA ARG A 49 -9.07 28.37 13.68
C ARG A 49 -8.30 27.95 14.94
N GLY A 50 -7.09 28.46 15.14
CA GLY A 50 -6.28 28.24 16.34
C GLY A 50 -5.37 27.02 16.29
N CYS A 51 -5.28 26.32 15.16
CA CYS A 51 -4.32 25.23 14.99
C CYS A 51 -2.88 25.77 15.04
N ARG A 52 -2.01 25.07 15.74
CA ARG A 52 -0.59 25.40 15.91
C ARG A 52 0.28 24.35 15.26
N PRO A 53 1.52 24.67 14.87
CA PRO A 53 2.48 23.67 14.43
C PRO A 53 2.59 22.51 15.43
N GLY A 54 2.50 21.27 14.91
CA GLY A 54 2.48 20.06 15.72
C GLY A 54 1.09 19.58 16.16
N ASP A 55 0.05 20.39 16.04
CA ASP A 55 -1.32 19.93 16.25
C ASP A 55 -1.70 18.87 15.20
N ARG A 56 -2.60 17.97 15.56
CA ARG A 56 -3.09 16.91 14.67
C ARG A 56 -4.39 17.33 14.01
N VAL A 57 -4.47 17.14 12.69
CA VAL A 57 -5.64 17.48 11.89
C VAL A 57 -6.05 16.26 11.08
N ALA A 58 -7.31 15.84 11.21
CA ALA A 58 -7.87 14.79 10.38
C ALA A 58 -8.41 15.36 9.07
N VAL A 59 -8.17 14.67 7.94
CA VAL A 59 -8.74 14.99 6.62
C VAL A 59 -9.60 13.83 6.17
N VAL A 60 -10.92 14.05 6.03
CA VAL A 60 -11.93 13.04 5.70
C VAL A 60 -12.65 13.46 4.42
N ILE A 61 -11.93 13.42 3.31
CA ILE A 61 -12.42 13.86 1.99
C ILE A 61 -12.15 12.75 0.97
N PRO A 62 -13.05 12.46 0.03
CA PRO A 62 -12.79 11.55 -1.08
C PRO A 62 -11.64 12.01 -1.99
N ASN A 63 -11.27 11.20 -2.99
CA ASN A 63 -10.24 11.53 -3.99
C ASN A 63 -10.63 12.72 -4.86
N ARG A 64 -10.65 13.90 -4.28
CA ARG A 64 -10.99 15.19 -4.93
C ARG A 64 -9.85 16.17 -4.74
N TRP A 65 -9.84 17.25 -5.54
CA TRP A 65 -8.84 18.30 -5.38
C TRP A 65 -8.83 18.92 -3.96
N GLN A 66 -9.99 18.96 -3.30
CA GLN A 66 -10.12 19.43 -1.92
C GLN A 66 -9.30 18.58 -0.94
N PHE A 67 -9.27 17.25 -1.13
CA PHE A 67 -8.39 16.37 -0.35
C PHE A 67 -6.93 16.78 -0.50
N VAL A 68 -6.51 16.99 -1.75
CA VAL A 68 -5.12 17.38 -2.06
C VAL A 68 -4.78 18.71 -1.41
N ALA A 69 -5.64 19.73 -1.58
CA ALA A 69 -5.45 21.04 -0.96
C ALA A 69 -5.43 20.98 0.58
N ALA A 70 -6.29 20.14 1.20
CA ALA A 70 -6.34 19.95 2.64
C ALA A 70 -5.04 19.32 3.19
N VAL A 71 -4.55 18.26 2.55
CA VAL A 71 -3.28 17.61 2.94
C VAL A 71 -2.11 18.56 2.80
N LEU A 72 -1.96 19.21 1.64
CA LEU A 72 -0.87 20.15 1.38
C LEU A 72 -0.94 21.37 2.29
N GLY A 73 -2.15 21.91 2.52
CA GLY A 73 -2.37 23.05 3.41
C GLY A 73 -2.05 22.73 4.86
N GLY A 74 -2.38 21.53 5.33
CA GLY A 74 -1.97 21.06 6.66
C GLY A 74 -0.44 20.98 6.78
N LEU A 75 0.25 20.39 5.80
CA LEU A 75 1.71 20.35 5.75
C LEU A 75 2.33 21.77 5.71
N LYS A 76 1.73 22.71 4.97
CA LYS A 76 2.16 24.14 4.93
C LYS A 76 1.95 24.83 6.26
N ALA A 77 0.87 24.54 6.98
CA ALA A 77 0.61 25.09 8.32
C ALA A 77 1.51 24.50 9.41
N GLY A 78 2.27 23.42 9.09
CA GLY A 78 3.13 22.72 10.04
C GLY A 78 2.34 21.83 11.01
N VAL A 79 1.08 21.51 10.71
CA VAL A 79 0.31 20.53 11.50
C VAL A 79 0.58 19.12 11.03
N THR A 80 0.39 18.16 11.91
CA THR A 80 0.45 16.73 11.56
C THR A 80 -0.87 16.30 10.92
N VAL A 81 -0.84 15.88 9.66
CA VAL A 81 -2.03 15.53 8.90
C VAL A 81 -2.33 14.02 9.03
N ALA A 82 -3.57 13.68 9.38
CA ALA A 82 -4.07 12.32 9.40
C ALA A 82 -5.17 12.16 8.34
N PRO A 83 -4.86 11.66 7.12
CA PRO A 83 -5.87 11.32 6.13
C PRO A 83 -6.67 10.10 6.60
N LEU A 84 -7.99 10.20 6.61
CA LEU A 84 -8.90 9.12 6.98
C LEU A 84 -9.81 8.77 5.81
N ASP A 85 -10.12 7.49 5.67
CA ASP A 85 -11.01 7.03 4.61
C ASP A 85 -12.46 7.53 4.89
N PRO A 86 -13.08 8.26 3.96
CA PRO A 86 -14.46 8.71 4.13
C PRO A 86 -15.48 7.55 4.13
N LEU A 87 -15.08 6.34 3.72
CA LEU A 87 -15.91 5.14 3.73
C LEU A 87 -15.91 4.39 5.08
N LEU A 88 -15.08 4.83 6.04
CA LEU A 88 -15.09 4.26 7.39
C LEU A 88 -16.49 4.37 8.01
N LYS A 89 -16.94 3.29 8.65
CA LYS A 89 -18.18 3.29 9.43
C LYS A 89 -18.04 4.20 10.64
N HIS A 90 -19.18 4.65 11.15
CA HIS A 90 -19.23 5.58 12.29
C HIS A 90 -18.35 5.14 13.46
N ASP A 91 -18.44 3.88 13.89
CA ASP A 91 -17.72 3.36 15.06
C ASP A 91 -16.22 3.24 14.78
N GLU A 92 -15.82 2.77 13.59
CA GLU A 92 -14.41 2.72 13.16
C GLU A 92 -13.78 4.13 13.14
N ARG A 93 -14.52 5.11 12.61
CA ARG A 93 -14.08 6.49 12.59
C ARG A 93 -13.98 7.08 13.99
N ALA A 94 -14.97 6.81 14.85
CA ALA A 94 -15.01 7.28 16.23
C ALA A 94 -13.81 6.76 17.05
N GLU A 95 -13.43 5.49 16.88
CA GLU A 95 -12.27 4.89 17.50
C GLU A 95 -10.98 5.60 17.08
N ILE A 96 -10.79 5.83 15.78
CA ILE A 96 -9.62 6.54 15.25
C ILE A 96 -9.58 7.99 15.75
N VAL A 97 -10.70 8.70 15.74
CA VAL A 97 -10.78 10.09 16.22
C VAL A 97 -10.49 10.17 17.72
N ALA A 98 -10.95 9.20 18.52
CA ALA A 98 -10.67 9.12 19.95
C ALA A 98 -9.18 8.89 20.25
N ASP A 99 -8.48 8.10 19.42
CA ASP A 99 -7.03 7.87 19.52
C ASP A 99 -6.25 9.09 19.00
N LEU A 100 -6.59 9.59 17.81
CA LEU A 100 -5.93 10.72 17.15
C LEU A 100 -6.05 12.01 17.94
N LYS A 101 -7.22 12.27 18.58
CA LYS A 101 -7.56 13.54 19.26
C LYS A 101 -7.21 14.76 18.41
N PRO A 102 -7.80 14.91 17.23
CA PRO A 102 -7.46 15.99 16.32
C PRO A 102 -7.97 17.33 16.84
N SER A 103 -7.20 18.41 16.64
CA SER A 103 -7.63 19.78 16.92
C SER A 103 -8.71 20.25 15.94
N LEU A 104 -8.72 19.68 14.74
CA LEU A 104 -9.73 19.94 13.70
C LEU A 104 -9.93 18.72 12.81
N ILE A 105 -11.16 18.54 12.32
CA ILE A 105 -11.51 17.58 11.26
C ILE A 105 -11.94 18.38 10.03
N ILE A 106 -11.29 18.15 8.89
CA ILE A 106 -11.61 18.77 7.61
C ILE A 106 -12.39 17.75 6.76
N GLU A 107 -13.66 18.04 6.48
CA GLU A 107 -14.55 17.24 5.65
C GLU A 107 -14.84 17.89 4.30
N ASP A 108 -14.50 19.15 4.14
CA ASP A 108 -14.56 19.91 2.88
C ASP A 108 -13.62 21.12 2.94
N VAL A 109 -13.28 21.68 1.77
CA VAL A 109 -12.44 22.87 1.64
C VAL A 109 -13.23 23.97 0.97
N ALA A 110 -13.64 24.95 1.78
CA ALA A 110 -14.26 26.20 1.33
C ALA A 110 -13.30 27.40 1.47
N ALA A 111 -12.00 27.14 1.66
CA ALA A 111 -11.02 28.19 1.88
C ALA A 111 -10.70 28.93 0.58
N GLU A 112 -10.67 30.25 0.64
CA GLU A 112 -10.20 31.09 -0.46
C GLU A 112 -8.68 30.87 -0.67
N ALA A 113 -8.24 30.99 -1.93
CA ALA A 113 -6.82 30.91 -2.27
C ALA A 113 -5.99 31.99 -1.53
N SER A 114 -4.78 31.65 -1.13
CA SER A 114 -3.88 32.55 -0.40
C SER A 114 -2.41 32.24 -0.74
N ASP A 115 -1.57 33.26 -0.66
CA ASP A 115 -0.13 33.19 -0.87
C ASP A 115 0.67 32.75 0.37
N TRP A 116 0.04 32.02 1.29
CA TRP A 116 0.66 31.50 2.50
C TRP A 116 1.92 30.67 2.19
N THR A 117 3.02 31.00 2.83
CA THR A 117 4.28 30.22 2.74
C THR A 117 4.38 29.20 3.85
N THR A 118 5.11 28.11 3.57
CA THR A 118 5.29 27.00 4.49
C THR A 118 5.87 27.44 5.84
N GLY A 119 5.14 27.17 6.92
CA GLY A 119 5.65 27.25 8.29
C GLY A 119 6.50 26.02 8.63
N HIS A 120 7.47 26.18 9.52
CA HIS A 120 8.29 25.05 9.99
C HIS A 120 7.81 24.58 11.36
N ALA A 121 7.35 23.32 11.44
CA ALA A 121 7.23 22.60 12.70
C ALA A 121 8.47 21.73 12.87
N ALA A 122 9.51 22.25 13.50
CA ALA A 122 10.67 21.44 13.84
C ALA A 122 10.25 20.32 14.81
N GLY A 123 10.45 19.07 14.40
CA GLY A 123 10.26 17.89 15.26
C GLY A 123 8.85 17.27 15.29
N ALA A 124 7.84 17.89 14.67
CA ALA A 124 6.53 17.25 14.55
C ALA A 124 6.48 16.27 13.36
N PRO A 125 5.72 15.14 13.46
CA PRO A 125 5.46 14.28 12.30
C PRO A 125 4.74 15.05 11.20
N ALA A 126 5.02 14.71 9.94
CA ALA A 126 4.28 15.24 8.79
C ALA A 126 2.90 14.58 8.67
N LEU A 127 2.87 13.27 8.82
CA LEU A 127 1.68 12.45 8.63
C LEU A 127 1.47 11.48 9.80
N ILE A 128 0.21 11.15 10.07
CA ILE A 128 -0.20 9.97 10.83
C ILE A 128 -1.06 9.13 9.91
N LEU A 129 -0.61 7.91 9.60
CA LEU A 129 -1.38 6.99 8.77
C LEU A 129 -1.86 5.81 9.61
N TYR A 130 -3.18 5.59 9.62
CA TYR A 130 -3.78 4.51 10.39
C TYR A 130 -3.69 3.18 9.63
N THR A 131 -3.31 2.13 10.36
CA THR A 131 -3.29 0.75 9.88
C THR A 131 -4.30 -0.08 10.65
N SER A 132 -4.88 -1.10 10.01
CA SER A 132 -5.63 -2.14 10.72
C SER A 132 -4.63 -3.00 11.51
N GLY A 133 -4.37 -2.64 12.75
CA GLY A 133 -3.44 -3.35 13.62
C GLY A 133 -3.70 -4.85 13.68
N SER A 134 -2.65 -5.63 13.97
CA SER A 134 -2.75 -7.08 14.16
C SER A 134 -3.63 -7.50 15.35
N THR A 135 -3.86 -6.58 16.26
CA THR A 135 -4.70 -6.73 17.46
C THR A 135 -6.18 -6.34 17.21
N GLY A 136 -6.53 -5.98 15.98
CA GLY A 136 -7.88 -5.53 15.62
C GLY A 136 -8.13 -4.03 15.86
N ARG A 137 -7.30 -3.32 16.62
CA ARG A 137 -7.41 -1.88 16.84
C ARG A 137 -6.58 -1.11 15.82
N PRO A 138 -7.10 0.00 15.25
CA PRO A 138 -6.33 0.88 14.38
C PRO A 138 -5.14 1.47 15.13
N LYS A 139 -3.97 1.54 14.44
CA LYS A 139 -2.75 2.15 14.99
C LYS A 139 -2.28 3.27 14.07
N GLY A 140 -2.01 4.43 14.62
CA GLY A 140 -1.48 5.57 13.88
C GLY A 140 0.04 5.53 13.79
N ALA A 141 0.60 5.26 12.62
CA ALA A 141 2.04 5.34 12.36
C ALA A 141 2.47 6.80 12.20
N LEU A 142 3.41 7.26 13.01
CA LEU A 142 3.98 8.61 12.98
C LEU A 142 5.08 8.68 11.91
N LEU A 143 4.92 9.54 10.92
CA LEU A 143 5.83 9.66 9.79
C LEU A 143 6.42 11.07 9.75
N SER A 144 7.72 11.17 9.98
CA SER A 144 8.42 12.46 9.96
C SER A 144 8.50 13.06 8.56
N HIS A 145 8.71 14.38 8.46
CA HIS A 145 8.96 15.04 7.16
C HIS A 145 10.16 14.44 6.41
N ALA A 146 11.18 13.97 7.14
CA ALA A 146 12.36 13.35 6.56
C ALA A 146 12.03 11.96 5.98
N ALA A 147 11.23 11.16 6.69
CA ALA A 147 10.78 9.86 6.23
C ALA A 147 9.92 9.96 4.97
N VAL A 148 8.97 10.91 4.97
CA VAL A 148 8.14 11.21 3.78
C VAL A 148 9.01 11.69 2.62
N ASP A 149 9.93 12.64 2.83
CA ASP A 149 10.80 13.13 1.76
C ASP A 149 11.66 12.03 1.13
N PHE A 150 12.23 11.14 1.96
CA PHE A 150 12.97 10.00 1.46
C PHE A 150 12.09 9.05 0.64
N ALA A 151 10.93 8.70 1.17
CA ALA A 151 9.97 7.80 0.51
C ALA A 151 9.54 8.35 -0.85
N GLU A 152 9.15 9.63 -0.91
CA GLU A 152 8.64 10.23 -2.14
C GLU A 152 9.72 10.38 -3.21
N ARG A 153 10.96 10.69 -2.82
CA ARG A 153 12.09 10.68 -3.75
C ARG A 153 12.40 9.27 -4.27
N SER A 154 12.26 8.25 -3.42
CA SER A 154 12.41 6.86 -3.83
C SER A 154 11.33 6.45 -4.84
N TRP A 155 10.07 6.82 -4.57
CA TRP A 155 8.96 6.57 -5.48
C TRP A 155 9.12 7.32 -6.81
N ALA A 156 9.37 8.63 -6.77
CA ALA A 156 9.49 9.46 -7.96
C ALA A 156 10.70 9.08 -8.82
N GLY A 157 11.83 8.75 -8.19
CA GLY A 157 13.08 8.37 -8.87
C GLY A 157 13.10 6.88 -9.25
N PRO A 158 13.84 6.04 -8.50
CA PRO A 158 14.14 4.68 -8.94
C PRO A 158 12.92 3.79 -9.16
N VAL A 159 11.84 3.96 -8.40
CA VAL A 159 10.64 3.09 -8.52
C VAL A 159 9.84 3.40 -9.78
N MET A 160 9.53 4.66 -10.05
CA MET A 160 8.65 5.04 -11.17
C MET A 160 9.34 5.84 -12.27
N ALA A 161 10.54 6.36 -12.04
CA ALA A 161 11.24 7.27 -12.95
C ALA A 161 10.31 8.39 -13.48
N LEU A 162 9.64 9.06 -12.55
CA LEU A 162 8.65 10.09 -12.88
C LEU A 162 9.34 11.34 -13.43
N THR A 163 8.66 11.93 -14.38
CA THR A 163 9.02 13.21 -14.97
C THR A 163 7.82 14.15 -15.02
N ALA A 164 8.08 15.38 -15.31
CA ALA A 164 7.06 16.39 -15.48
C ALA A 164 6.15 16.17 -16.72
N ALA A 165 6.48 15.23 -17.59
CA ALA A 165 5.67 14.85 -18.74
C ALA A 165 4.63 13.75 -18.41
N ASP A 166 4.73 13.18 -17.21
CA ASP A 166 3.85 12.10 -16.79
C ASP A 166 2.47 12.58 -16.35
N VAL A 167 1.50 11.70 -16.53
CA VAL A 167 0.16 11.80 -15.97
C VAL A 167 -0.09 10.51 -15.19
N VAL A 168 -0.21 10.63 -13.87
CA VAL A 168 -0.36 9.50 -12.95
C VAL A 168 -1.83 9.32 -12.58
N LEU A 169 -2.35 8.10 -12.70
CA LEU A 169 -3.71 7.74 -12.29
C LEU A 169 -3.82 7.68 -10.77
N ALA A 170 -4.69 8.46 -10.16
CA ALA A 170 -5.02 8.42 -8.74
C ALA A 170 -6.43 7.82 -8.52
N ALA A 171 -6.56 6.51 -8.71
CA ALA A 171 -7.79 5.75 -8.50
C ALA A 171 -7.76 4.90 -7.21
N LEU A 172 -6.61 4.84 -6.53
CA LEU A 172 -6.46 4.29 -5.19
C LEU A 172 -6.98 5.28 -4.14
N PRO A 173 -7.50 4.83 -2.98
CA PRO A 173 -7.82 5.74 -1.89
C PRO A 173 -6.60 6.57 -1.49
N LEU A 174 -6.70 7.90 -1.60
CA LEU A 174 -5.61 8.83 -1.23
C LEU A 174 -5.42 8.95 0.29
N SER A 175 -6.36 8.48 1.09
CA SER A 175 -6.22 8.32 2.53
C SER A 175 -5.31 7.16 2.95
N HIS A 176 -4.98 6.27 2.01
CA HIS A 176 -4.11 5.10 2.23
C HIS A 176 -2.67 5.38 1.82
N SER A 177 -1.70 4.80 2.54
CA SER A 177 -0.26 4.97 2.29
C SER A 177 0.12 4.81 0.81
N PHE A 178 -0.34 3.75 0.12
CA PHE A 178 0.00 3.53 -1.28
C PHE A 178 -0.59 4.59 -2.22
N GLY A 179 -1.89 4.94 -2.04
CA GLY A 179 -2.53 6.00 -2.84
C GLY A 179 -1.91 7.36 -2.58
N LEU A 180 -1.72 7.72 -1.30
CA LEU A 180 -1.14 9.00 -0.90
C LEU A 180 0.26 9.20 -1.49
N ASN A 181 1.13 8.21 -1.35
CA ASN A 181 2.53 8.32 -1.74
C ASN A 181 2.70 8.09 -3.25
N GLY A 182 2.29 6.93 -3.76
CA GLY A 182 2.57 6.53 -5.14
C GLY A 182 1.70 7.22 -6.19
N ALA A 183 0.49 7.66 -5.84
CA ALA A 183 -0.43 8.30 -6.78
C ALA A 183 -0.61 9.80 -6.56
N LEU A 184 -0.10 10.38 -5.46
CA LEU A 184 -0.25 11.81 -5.16
C LEU A 184 1.08 12.50 -4.85
N LEU A 185 1.74 12.18 -3.72
CA LEU A 185 2.86 12.99 -3.24
C LEU A 185 4.12 12.86 -4.12
N ALA A 186 4.49 11.65 -4.54
CA ALA A 186 5.63 11.44 -5.43
C ALA A 186 5.42 12.06 -6.82
N PRO A 187 4.24 11.93 -7.48
CA PRO A 187 3.93 12.68 -8.69
C PRO A 187 4.02 14.19 -8.54
N LEU A 188 3.47 14.77 -7.47
CA LEU A 188 3.58 16.21 -7.22
C LEU A 188 5.03 16.66 -7.03
N LEU A 189 5.84 15.87 -6.32
CA LEU A 189 7.26 16.14 -6.14
C LEU A 189 8.02 16.15 -7.49
N ALA A 190 7.67 15.24 -8.40
CA ALA A 190 8.26 15.15 -9.75
C ALA A 190 7.75 16.22 -10.73
N GLY A 191 6.74 16.99 -10.36
CA GLY A 191 6.09 17.96 -11.24
C GLY A 191 5.19 17.32 -12.29
N ALA A 192 4.73 16.08 -12.09
CA ALA A 192 3.82 15.35 -12.95
C ALA A 192 2.35 15.78 -12.73
N ALA A 193 1.49 15.57 -13.72
CA ALA A 193 0.06 15.75 -13.55
C ALA A 193 -0.58 14.51 -12.90
N ILE A 194 -1.65 14.71 -12.16
CA ILE A 194 -2.40 13.64 -11.48
C ILE A 194 -3.82 13.60 -12.02
N ARG A 195 -4.25 12.45 -12.52
CA ARG A 195 -5.62 12.20 -12.94
C ARG A 195 -6.40 11.58 -11.78
N LEU A 196 -7.15 12.42 -11.08
CA LEU A 196 -7.99 12.01 -9.96
C LEU A 196 -9.19 11.19 -10.45
N VAL A 197 -9.44 10.07 -9.78
CA VAL A 197 -10.64 9.24 -9.93
C VAL A 197 -11.21 9.05 -8.52
N GLU A 198 -12.41 9.57 -8.29
CA GLU A 198 -13.02 9.54 -6.97
C GLU A 198 -13.39 8.12 -6.54
N ARG A 199 -13.91 7.32 -7.48
CA ARG A 199 -14.30 5.93 -7.24
C ARG A 199 -13.89 5.07 -8.43
N PHE A 200 -13.14 4.01 -8.16
CA PHE A 200 -12.74 3.05 -9.18
C PHE A 200 -13.95 2.26 -9.70
N ALA A 201 -14.20 2.35 -11.00
CA ALA A 201 -15.06 1.45 -11.76
C ALA A 201 -14.26 0.98 -12.98
N ALA A 202 -14.20 -0.34 -13.23
CA ALA A 202 -13.27 -0.89 -14.21
C ALA A 202 -13.56 -0.41 -15.63
N ASP A 203 -14.84 -0.37 -16.02
CA ASP A 203 -15.26 0.09 -17.36
C ASP A 203 -14.92 1.57 -17.58
N ASP A 204 -15.19 2.42 -16.58
CA ASP A 204 -14.92 3.86 -16.65
C ASP A 204 -13.41 4.14 -16.73
N VAL A 205 -12.62 3.46 -15.88
CA VAL A 205 -11.17 3.60 -15.89
C VAL A 205 -10.58 3.03 -17.18
N ALA A 206 -11.06 1.90 -17.70
CA ALA A 206 -10.63 1.38 -18.98
C ALA A 206 -10.93 2.34 -20.14
N ALA A 207 -12.11 2.98 -20.13
CA ALA A 207 -12.47 4.01 -21.11
C ALA A 207 -11.59 5.27 -20.96
N LEU A 208 -11.31 5.68 -19.72
CA LEU A 208 -10.42 6.80 -19.42
C LEU A 208 -9.00 6.53 -19.94
N LEU A 209 -8.43 5.36 -19.66
CA LEU A 209 -7.08 4.99 -20.09
C LEU A 209 -6.94 4.94 -21.62
N ARG A 210 -8.00 4.60 -22.34
CA ARG A 210 -8.03 4.66 -23.82
C ARG A 210 -8.11 6.08 -24.37
N ARG A 211 -8.83 6.96 -23.69
CA ARG A 211 -9.12 8.31 -24.16
C ARG A 211 -8.10 9.33 -23.72
N GLU A 212 -7.55 9.19 -22.52
CA GLU A 212 -6.69 10.18 -21.89
C GLU A 212 -5.22 9.72 -21.89
N ARG A 213 -4.29 10.68 -21.79
CA ARG A 213 -2.84 10.41 -21.82
C ARG A 213 -2.29 10.04 -20.43
N VAL A 214 -2.90 9.06 -19.76
CA VAL A 214 -2.33 8.51 -18.53
C VAL A 214 -1.08 7.69 -18.86
N THR A 215 0.04 7.99 -18.18
CA THR A 215 1.33 7.35 -18.42
C THR A 215 1.74 6.36 -17.35
N VAL A 216 1.26 6.54 -16.12
CA VAL A 216 1.58 5.67 -14.97
C VAL A 216 0.30 5.26 -14.25
N VAL A 217 0.17 3.96 -13.98
CA VAL A 217 -1.03 3.36 -13.37
C VAL A 217 -0.66 2.65 -12.06
N PRO A 218 -0.68 3.35 -10.91
CA PRO A 218 -0.64 2.71 -9.59
C PRO A 218 -1.98 2.05 -9.30
N ALA A 219 -1.96 0.74 -8.99
CA ALA A 219 -3.17 -0.02 -8.70
C ALA A 219 -2.87 -1.25 -7.82
N VAL A 220 -3.88 -1.81 -7.18
CA VAL A 220 -3.80 -3.10 -6.49
C VAL A 220 -4.10 -4.24 -7.47
N ALA A 221 -3.67 -5.46 -7.15
CA ALA A 221 -3.86 -6.63 -8.00
C ALA A 221 -5.32 -6.83 -8.47
N THR A 222 -6.28 -6.61 -7.58
CA THR A 222 -7.71 -6.73 -7.90
C THR A 222 -8.19 -5.68 -8.92
N MET A 223 -7.61 -4.49 -8.92
CA MET A 223 -7.93 -3.47 -9.93
C MET A 223 -7.38 -3.86 -11.30
N PHE A 224 -6.14 -4.37 -11.36
CA PHE A 224 -5.57 -4.91 -12.60
C PHE A 224 -6.41 -6.06 -13.14
N ARG A 225 -6.85 -7.00 -12.28
CA ARG A 225 -7.72 -8.10 -12.71
C ARG A 225 -9.02 -7.58 -13.31
N ARG A 226 -9.69 -6.67 -12.62
CA ARG A 226 -10.96 -6.09 -13.11
C ARG A 226 -10.79 -5.32 -14.42
N LEU A 227 -9.67 -4.64 -14.63
CA LEU A 227 -9.38 -3.98 -15.91
C LEU A 227 -9.18 -5.00 -17.04
N LEU A 228 -8.46 -6.09 -16.75
CA LEU A 228 -8.28 -7.18 -17.72
C LEU A 228 -9.61 -7.91 -18.04
N ASP A 229 -10.56 -7.93 -17.12
CA ASP A 229 -11.89 -8.52 -17.35
C ASP A 229 -12.80 -7.63 -18.22
N VAL A 230 -12.46 -6.36 -18.42
CA VAL A 230 -13.19 -5.48 -19.35
C VAL A 230 -12.97 -5.97 -20.79
N PRO A 231 -14.04 -6.21 -21.57
CA PRO A 231 -13.93 -6.69 -22.94
C PRO A 231 -13.01 -5.81 -23.81
N ALA A 232 -12.12 -6.44 -24.57
CA ALA A 232 -11.16 -5.79 -25.47
C ALA A 232 -10.25 -4.73 -24.79
N PHE A 233 -10.07 -4.78 -23.48
CA PHE A 233 -9.10 -3.91 -22.82
C PHE A 233 -7.67 -4.32 -23.21
N SER A 234 -6.92 -3.37 -23.75
CA SER A 234 -5.52 -3.52 -24.18
C SER A 234 -4.62 -2.42 -23.60
N GLY A 235 -5.07 -1.80 -22.52
CA GLY A 235 -4.39 -0.63 -21.93
C GLY A 235 -4.73 0.68 -22.63
N GLY A 236 -3.91 1.69 -22.39
CA GLY A 236 -3.93 2.99 -23.05
C GLY A 236 -2.61 3.22 -23.79
N ALA A 237 -2.64 3.87 -24.94
CA ALA A 237 -1.48 4.08 -25.82
C ALA A 237 -0.32 4.86 -25.14
N ALA A 238 -0.62 5.63 -24.09
CA ALA A 238 0.38 6.42 -23.37
C ALA A 238 0.95 5.73 -22.14
N ILE A 239 0.38 4.59 -21.68
CA ILE A 239 0.84 3.92 -20.47
C ILE A 239 2.26 3.39 -20.70
N ARG A 240 3.21 3.87 -19.88
CA ARG A 240 4.60 3.40 -19.88
C ARG A 240 4.94 2.51 -18.67
N LEU A 241 4.14 2.62 -17.61
CA LEU A 241 4.41 1.92 -16.35
C LEU A 241 3.11 1.61 -15.60
N ALA A 242 3.03 0.40 -15.07
CA ALA A 242 2.06 0.02 -14.06
C ALA A 242 2.78 -0.32 -12.76
N VAL A 243 2.20 0.01 -11.61
CA VAL A 243 2.82 -0.22 -10.29
C VAL A 243 1.83 -0.93 -9.38
N SER A 244 2.20 -2.09 -8.85
CA SER A 244 1.39 -2.83 -7.89
C SER A 244 1.94 -2.72 -6.48
N GLY A 245 1.04 -2.63 -5.50
CA GLY A 245 1.37 -2.57 -4.07
C GLY A 245 0.17 -2.88 -3.19
N ALA A 246 0.36 -2.77 -1.88
CA ALA A 246 -0.60 -3.01 -0.81
C ALA A 246 -1.12 -4.46 -0.67
N ALA A 247 -1.00 -5.29 -1.70
CA ALA A 247 -1.36 -6.71 -1.69
C ALA A 247 -0.41 -7.48 -2.63
N PRO A 248 -0.27 -8.80 -2.45
CA PRO A 248 0.47 -9.63 -3.39
C PRO A 248 -0.07 -9.47 -4.82
N CYS A 249 0.83 -9.33 -5.79
CA CYS A 249 0.51 -9.32 -7.21
C CYS A 249 0.96 -10.66 -7.82
N PRO A 250 0.05 -11.58 -8.12
CA PRO A 250 0.39 -12.87 -8.72
C PRO A 250 1.16 -12.69 -10.04
N TRP A 251 2.13 -13.58 -10.27
CA TRP A 251 2.95 -13.54 -11.48
C TRP A 251 2.10 -13.67 -12.74
N GLU A 252 1.11 -14.57 -12.72
CA GLU A 252 0.21 -14.82 -13.83
C GLU A 252 -0.57 -13.55 -14.22
N LEU A 253 -1.00 -12.78 -13.23
CA LEU A 253 -1.67 -11.49 -13.44
C LEU A 253 -0.71 -10.47 -14.07
N ALA A 254 0.51 -10.37 -13.56
CA ALA A 254 1.51 -9.45 -14.10
C ALA A 254 1.91 -9.81 -15.53
N ARG A 255 2.03 -11.11 -15.83
CA ARG A 255 2.30 -11.63 -17.17
C ARG A 255 1.14 -11.34 -18.12
N GLU A 256 -0.10 -11.68 -17.77
CA GLU A 256 -1.29 -11.41 -18.59
C GLU A 256 -1.44 -9.91 -18.89
N TRP A 257 -1.22 -9.07 -17.87
CA TRP A 257 -1.23 -7.63 -18.06
C TRP A 257 -0.20 -7.20 -19.11
N ARG A 258 1.05 -7.70 -19.02
CA ARG A 258 2.12 -7.38 -19.97
C ARG A 258 1.81 -7.88 -21.37
N GLU A 259 1.28 -9.08 -21.50
CA GLU A 259 0.89 -9.67 -22.79
C GLU A 259 -0.18 -8.84 -23.50
N ARG A 260 -1.16 -8.31 -22.73
CA ARG A 260 -2.29 -7.54 -23.28
C ARG A 260 -2.01 -6.07 -23.51
N THR A 261 -1.15 -5.46 -22.69
CA THR A 261 -0.90 -4.01 -22.73
C THR A 261 0.48 -3.63 -23.25
N GLY A 262 1.42 -4.57 -23.34
CA GLY A 262 2.83 -4.32 -23.61
C GLY A 262 3.59 -3.70 -22.42
N VAL A 263 2.92 -3.41 -21.29
CA VAL A 263 3.47 -2.68 -20.14
C VAL A 263 3.75 -3.63 -18.99
N ARG A 264 4.91 -3.49 -18.35
CA ARG A 264 5.25 -4.25 -17.14
C ARG A 264 4.58 -3.67 -15.90
N ILE A 265 4.17 -4.54 -14.97
CA ILE A 265 3.81 -4.15 -13.61
C ILE A 265 5.08 -4.16 -12.74
N VAL A 266 5.49 -3.01 -12.23
CA VAL A 266 6.52 -2.90 -11.18
C VAL A 266 5.91 -3.36 -9.87
N ARG A 267 6.34 -4.55 -9.42
CA ARG A 267 5.92 -5.14 -8.15
C ARG A 267 6.81 -4.61 -7.02
N GLY A 268 6.35 -4.70 -5.79
CA GLY A 268 7.12 -4.32 -4.62
C GLY A 268 6.46 -4.73 -3.33
N TYR A 269 7.19 -4.55 -2.25
CA TYR A 269 6.77 -4.83 -0.89
C TYR A 269 6.85 -3.55 -0.06
N GLY A 270 5.85 -3.37 0.78
CA GLY A 270 5.79 -2.23 1.67
C GLY A 270 4.66 -2.32 2.68
N MET A 271 4.70 -1.42 3.62
CA MET A 271 3.70 -1.26 4.67
C MET A 271 3.63 0.22 5.04
N THR A 272 2.62 0.60 5.78
CA THR A 272 2.44 2.01 6.18
C THR A 272 3.63 2.53 6.97
N GLU A 273 4.22 1.69 7.80
CA GLU A 273 5.33 2.00 8.71
C GLU A 273 6.69 2.20 7.99
N LEU A 274 6.81 1.73 6.75
CA LEU A 274 8.07 1.74 5.97
C LEU A 274 7.89 2.28 4.54
N PHE A 275 6.68 2.66 4.14
CA PHE A 275 6.33 2.97 2.75
C PHE A 275 6.62 1.79 1.79
N ARG A 276 7.57 1.93 0.87
CA ARG A 276 7.94 0.89 -0.11
C ARG A 276 9.46 0.66 -0.09
N PRO A 277 9.97 -0.06 0.91
CA PRO A 277 11.40 -0.30 1.06
C PRO A 277 11.98 -1.26 0.02
N LEU A 278 11.15 -2.17 -0.52
CA LEU A 278 11.56 -3.13 -1.55
C LEU A 278 10.72 -2.92 -2.81
N SER A 279 11.39 -2.86 -3.96
CA SER A 279 10.71 -2.68 -5.24
C SER A 279 11.54 -3.20 -6.40
N TYR A 280 10.86 -3.62 -7.44
CA TYR A 280 11.40 -3.48 -8.78
C TYR A 280 11.54 -1.99 -9.10
N ARG A 281 12.48 -1.64 -9.97
CA ARG A 281 12.69 -0.28 -10.47
C ARG A 281 12.12 -0.15 -11.87
N ALA A 282 11.86 1.08 -12.28
CA ALA A 282 11.32 1.35 -13.61
C ALA A 282 12.24 0.83 -14.75
N ASP A 283 13.56 0.84 -14.52
CA ASP A 283 14.60 0.43 -15.47
C ASP A 283 15.06 -1.03 -15.32
N ASP A 284 14.54 -1.80 -14.34
CA ASP A 284 14.89 -3.22 -14.20
C ASP A 284 14.46 -4.00 -15.44
N THR A 285 15.39 -4.76 -16.01
CA THR A 285 15.13 -5.69 -17.12
C THR A 285 14.76 -7.08 -16.64
N THR A 286 15.16 -7.46 -15.43
CA THR A 286 14.84 -8.73 -14.78
C THR A 286 13.46 -8.66 -14.14
N ASP A 287 12.68 -9.73 -14.31
CA ASP A 287 11.37 -9.89 -13.67
C ASP A 287 11.20 -11.34 -13.19
N LEU A 288 11.37 -11.56 -11.89
CA LEU A 288 11.34 -12.88 -11.26
C LEU A 288 9.93 -13.19 -10.74
N PRO A 289 9.35 -14.35 -11.01
CA PRO A 289 7.97 -14.67 -10.64
C PRO A 289 7.66 -14.48 -9.16
N ASP A 290 8.55 -14.91 -8.30
CA ASP A 290 8.41 -15.04 -6.85
C ASP A 290 9.04 -13.90 -6.03
N ALA A 291 9.80 -12.99 -6.67
CA ALA A 291 10.43 -11.87 -5.98
C ALA A 291 9.51 -10.64 -5.89
N VAL A 292 9.65 -9.90 -4.79
CA VAL A 292 8.97 -8.61 -4.57
C VAL A 292 9.85 -7.41 -4.91
N GLY A 293 11.08 -7.65 -5.36
CA GLY A 293 12.05 -6.61 -5.71
C GLY A 293 13.29 -6.68 -4.82
N ARG A 294 14.06 -5.61 -4.87
CA ARG A 294 15.29 -5.38 -4.09
C ARG A 294 15.13 -4.15 -3.22
N ALA A 295 15.99 -3.99 -2.22
CA ALA A 295 16.07 -2.78 -1.43
C ALA A 295 16.22 -1.55 -2.35
N VAL A 296 15.40 -0.53 -2.14
CA VAL A 296 15.58 0.75 -2.84
C VAL A 296 16.84 1.44 -2.32
N PRO A 297 17.49 2.32 -3.11
CA PRO A 297 18.71 2.97 -2.67
C PRO A 297 18.58 3.66 -1.32
N GLY A 298 19.51 3.37 -0.40
CA GLY A 298 19.51 3.89 0.98
C GLY A 298 18.71 3.03 1.99
N VAL A 299 18.15 1.92 1.58
CA VAL A 299 17.51 0.93 2.44
C VAL A 299 18.40 -0.30 2.58
N GLU A 300 18.47 -0.83 3.80
CA GLU A 300 19.18 -2.07 4.13
C GLU A 300 18.17 -3.16 4.51
N THR A 301 18.49 -4.41 4.15
CA THR A 301 17.69 -5.60 4.49
C THR A 301 18.55 -6.65 5.16
N ARG A 302 17.94 -7.39 6.06
CA ARG A 302 18.55 -8.51 6.75
C ARG A 302 17.53 -9.63 6.93
N ILE A 303 17.95 -10.87 6.73
CA ILE A 303 17.18 -12.06 7.10
C ILE A 303 17.77 -12.61 8.38
N VAL A 304 16.94 -12.84 9.39
CA VAL A 304 17.38 -13.29 10.72
C VAL A 304 16.60 -14.49 11.20
N ASP A 305 17.23 -15.26 12.10
CA ASP A 305 16.57 -16.36 12.82
C ASP A 305 15.64 -15.84 13.94
N ASP A 306 15.05 -16.76 14.71
CA ASP A 306 14.15 -16.43 15.82
C ASP A 306 14.89 -15.74 17.01
N HIS A 307 16.24 -15.72 17.03
CA HIS A 307 17.06 -15.04 18.01
C HIS A 307 17.64 -13.71 17.52
N GLY A 308 17.34 -13.31 16.27
CA GLY A 308 17.83 -12.10 15.65
C GLY A 308 19.21 -12.21 15.03
N ALA A 309 19.80 -13.43 14.97
CA ALA A 309 21.08 -13.65 14.31
C ALA A 309 20.91 -13.68 12.78
N PRO A 310 21.82 -13.02 12.01
CA PRO A 310 21.75 -13.05 10.56
C PRO A 310 21.90 -14.46 10.00
N LEU A 311 21.04 -14.79 9.04
CA LEU A 311 21.07 -16.04 8.28
C LEU A 311 21.90 -15.92 7.00
N ALA A 312 22.31 -17.07 6.45
CA ALA A 312 23.02 -17.13 5.18
C ALA A 312 22.08 -16.82 3.99
N ILE A 313 22.69 -16.46 2.87
CA ILE A 313 21.98 -16.19 1.61
C ILE A 313 21.16 -17.42 1.21
N GLY A 314 19.89 -17.21 0.86
CA GLY A 314 18.95 -18.25 0.47
C GLY A 314 18.17 -18.88 1.62
N GLU A 315 18.59 -18.71 2.86
CA GLU A 315 17.85 -19.19 4.02
C GLU A 315 16.61 -18.35 4.30
N VAL A 316 15.59 -18.97 4.87
CA VAL A 316 14.32 -18.33 5.23
C VAL A 316 14.33 -17.92 6.69
N GLY A 317 14.08 -16.66 6.96
CA GLY A 317 13.97 -16.08 8.29
C GLY A 317 13.14 -14.82 8.31
N GLU A 318 13.09 -14.13 9.44
CA GLU A 318 12.37 -12.88 9.55
C GLU A 318 13.09 -11.77 8.78
N LEU A 319 12.33 -11.02 7.96
CA LEU A 319 12.84 -9.85 7.25
C LEU A 319 12.91 -8.64 8.19
N TRP A 320 14.11 -8.13 8.41
CA TRP A 320 14.34 -6.86 9.07
C TRP A 320 14.79 -5.82 8.08
N ILE A 321 14.27 -4.60 8.23
CA ILE A 321 14.53 -3.48 7.31
C ILE A 321 15.02 -2.27 8.09
N ARG A 322 16.11 -1.67 7.65
CA ARG A 322 16.56 -0.35 8.08
C ARG A 322 16.33 0.63 6.95
N SER A 323 15.54 1.67 7.20
CA SER A 323 15.14 2.63 6.18
C SER A 323 15.03 4.03 6.75
N PRO A 324 15.53 5.06 6.04
CA PRO A 324 15.25 6.45 6.38
C PRO A 324 13.77 6.83 6.29
N ALA A 325 12.96 5.99 5.64
CA ALA A 325 11.51 6.15 5.56
C ALA A 325 10.74 5.46 6.71
N ALA A 326 11.45 4.82 7.66
CA ALA A 326 10.80 4.16 8.79
C ALA A 326 10.01 5.18 9.63
N MET A 327 8.86 4.75 10.15
CA MET A 327 8.08 5.53 11.10
C MET A 327 8.88 5.86 12.35
N ASP A 328 8.53 6.96 13.01
CA ASP A 328 9.10 7.31 14.32
C ASP A 328 8.50 6.44 15.45
N GLY A 329 7.35 5.82 15.22
CA GLY A 329 6.64 4.94 16.15
C GLY A 329 5.13 4.99 15.94
N TYR A 330 4.40 4.26 16.79
CA TYR A 330 2.93 4.33 16.83
C TYR A 330 2.46 5.38 17.84
N LEU A 331 1.43 6.10 17.48
CA LEU A 331 0.83 7.14 18.32
C LEU A 331 0.37 6.56 19.66
N GLY A 332 0.97 7.06 20.77
CA GLY A 332 0.60 6.65 22.12
C GLY A 332 0.89 5.18 22.49
N ALA A 333 1.60 4.41 21.65
CA ALA A 333 1.83 2.97 21.82
C ALA A 333 3.33 2.64 21.84
N LEU A 334 4.01 3.00 22.93
CA LEU A 334 5.46 2.83 23.07
C LEU A 334 5.89 1.37 23.05
N ASP A 335 5.21 0.50 23.81
CA ASP A 335 5.57 -0.92 23.89
C ASP A 335 5.46 -1.60 22.51
N GLU A 336 4.40 -1.29 21.75
CA GLU A 336 4.18 -1.81 20.41
C GLU A 336 5.19 -1.25 19.41
N THR A 337 5.63 0.00 19.60
CA THR A 337 6.72 0.60 18.83
C THR A 337 8.03 -0.13 19.09
N GLN A 338 8.39 -0.36 20.34
CA GLN A 338 9.62 -1.07 20.73
C GLN A 338 9.62 -2.52 20.27
N ALA A 339 8.46 -3.16 20.20
CA ALA A 339 8.33 -4.52 19.70
C ALA A 339 8.69 -4.67 18.19
N VAL A 340 8.52 -3.61 17.41
CA VAL A 340 8.76 -3.64 15.96
C VAL A 340 9.93 -2.77 15.51
N LEU A 341 10.41 -1.85 16.33
CA LEU A 341 11.49 -0.94 15.98
C LEU A 341 12.57 -0.96 17.09
N ALA A 342 13.64 -1.66 16.83
CA ALA A 342 14.76 -1.83 17.74
C ALA A 342 16.10 -1.63 17.01
N GLU A 343 17.05 -0.91 17.65
CA GLU A 343 18.41 -0.68 17.13
C GLU A 343 18.46 -0.13 15.69
N GLY A 344 17.43 0.64 15.29
CA GLY A 344 17.28 1.19 13.96
C GLY A 344 16.80 0.18 12.90
N TRP A 345 16.46 -1.06 13.30
CA TRP A 345 15.83 -2.05 12.44
C TRP A 345 14.34 -2.13 12.72
N PHE A 346 13.58 -2.21 11.66
CA PHE A 346 12.16 -2.51 11.70
C PHE A 346 11.96 -4.02 11.51
N HIS A 347 11.37 -4.67 12.50
CA HIS A 347 11.01 -6.09 12.51
C HIS A 347 9.66 -6.24 11.80
N THR A 348 9.67 -6.74 10.57
CA THR A 348 8.46 -6.71 9.73
C THR A 348 7.41 -7.75 10.14
N GLY A 349 7.83 -8.79 10.86
CA GLY A 349 7.02 -9.97 11.13
C GLY A 349 6.71 -10.78 9.87
N ASP A 350 7.34 -10.47 8.74
CA ASP A 350 7.26 -11.24 7.50
C ASP A 350 8.49 -12.16 7.38
N LEU A 351 8.26 -13.39 6.92
CA LEU A 351 9.31 -14.34 6.61
C LEU A 351 9.70 -14.21 5.15
N ALA A 352 11.00 -14.15 4.90
CA ALA A 352 11.55 -13.95 3.56
C ALA A 352 12.88 -14.69 3.39
N SER A 353 13.31 -14.82 2.14
CA SER A 353 14.67 -15.15 1.76
C SER A 353 15.27 -14.06 0.88
N LEU A 354 16.60 -13.95 0.88
CA LEU A 354 17.38 -13.02 0.11
C LEU A 354 18.40 -13.78 -0.73
N ASP A 355 18.46 -13.53 -2.05
CA ASP A 355 19.51 -14.13 -2.88
C ASP A 355 20.76 -13.26 -3.00
N ALA A 356 21.79 -13.77 -3.71
CA ALA A 356 23.09 -13.11 -3.86
C ALA A 356 23.00 -11.76 -4.61
N GLU A 357 22.01 -11.60 -5.46
CA GLU A 357 21.75 -10.37 -6.24
C GLU A 357 20.86 -9.38 -5.48
N GLY A 358 20.42 -9.72 -4.27
CA GLY A 358 19.59 -8.87 -3.41
C GLY A 358 18.09 -8.95 -3.68
N TRP A 359 17.62 -9.94 -4.45
CA TRP A 359 16.19 -10.15 -4.64
C TRP A 359 15.55 -10.79 -3.41
N VAL A 360 14.47 -10.19 -2.95
CA VAL A 360 13.73 -10.64 -1.77
C VAL A 360 12.48 -11.41 -2.20
N ARG A 361 12.27 -12.57 -1.59
CA ARG A 361 11.09 -13.41 -1.73
C ARG A 361 10.36 -13.48 -0.41
N ILE A 362 9.12 -13.01 -0.37
CA ILE A 362 8.28 -13.12 0.82
C ILE A 362 7.66 -14.51 0.85
N VAL A 363 7.91 -15.25 1.93
CA VAL A 363 7.43 -16.62 2.12
C VAL A 363 6.11 -16.65 2.91
N GLY A 364 5.91 -15.68 3.82
CA GLY A 364 4.68 -15.58 4.60
C GLY A 364 4.81 -14.67 5.81
N ARG A 365 3.81 -14.72 6.68
CA ARG A 365 3.83 -14.03 7.98
C ARG A 365 4.35 -14.94 9.07
N LYS A 366 5.26 -14.46 9.93
CA LYS A 366 5.81 -15.21 11.07
C LYS A 366 4.67 -15.73 11.96
N ARG A 367 3.68 -14.92 12.24
CA ARG A 367 2.49 -15.26 13.05
C ARG A 367 1.46 -16.15 12.34
N GLU A 368 1.52 -16.27 11.02
CA GLU A 368 0.62 -17.12 10.22
C GLU A 368 1.30 -18.45 9.83
N ARG A 369 2.56 -18.64 10.22
CA ARG A 369 3.29 -19.89 10.01
C ARG A 369 2.59 -21.01 10.77
N ILE A 370 2.20 -22.05 10.07
CA ILE A 370 1.55 -23.23 10.64
C ILE A 370 2.63 -24.19 11.11
N LEU A 371 2.62 -24.54 12.40
CA LEU A 371 3.59 -25.45 13.00
C LEU A 371 2.99 -26.85 13.11
N ARG A 372 3.15 -27.64 12.05
CA ARG A 372 2.58 -29.00 11.95
C ARG A 372 3.62 -30.08 12.21
N GLY A 373 3.54 -30.72 13.37
CA GLY A 373 4.44 -31.82 13.72
C GLY A 373 5.92 -31.46 13.64
N GLY A 374 6.30 -30.26 14.08
CA GLY A 374 7.67 -29.73 14.01
C GLY A 374 8.06 -29.15 12.64
N HIS A 375 7.22 -29.24 11.62
CA HIS A 375 7.46 -28.64 10.32
C HIS A 375 6.75 -27.30 10.17
N SER A 376 7.43 -26.33 9.57
CA SER A 376 6.83 -25.05 9.19
C SER A 376 6.12 -25.19 7.84
N VAL A 377 4.83 -24.82 7.81
CA VAL A 377 4.05 -24.69 6.58
C VAL A 377 3.68 -23.23 6.41
N PHE A 378 3.92 -22.70 5.24
CA PHE A 378 3.63 -21.29 4.92
C PHE A 378 2.34 -21.21 4.10
N PRO A 379 1.27 -20.58 4.65
CA PRO A 379 -0.01 -20.45 3.94
C PRO A 379 0.10 -19.99 2.48
N PRO A 380 0.92 -18.98 2.12
CA PRO A 380 1.02 -18.52 0.73
C PRO A 380 1.50 -19.59 -0.25
N GLU A 381 2.34 -20.53 0.17
CA GLU A 381 2.80 -21.66 -0.67
C GLU A 381 1.63 -22.58 -1.04
N VAL A 382 0.79 -22.89 -0.06
CA VAL A 382 -0.38 -23.75 -0.26
C VAL A 382 -1.47 -23.02 -1.05
N GLU A 383 -1.70 -21.75 -0.74
CA GLU A 383 -2.62 -20.86 -1.46
C GLU A 383 -2.23 -20.74 -2.94
N ALA A 384 -0.94 -20.58 -3.23
CA ALA A 384 -0.44 -20.51 -4.62
C ALA A 384 -0.75 -21.79 -5.39
N VAL A 385 -0.57 -22.97 -4.79
CA VAL A 385 -0.91 -24.24 -5.44
C VAL A 385 -2.41 -24.34 -5.70
N LEU A 386 -3.25 -24.00 -4.71
CA LEU A 386 -4.71 -24.00 -4.88
C LEU A 386 -5.16 -23.08 -6.03
N LEU A 387 -4.56 -21.89 -6.15
CA LEU A 387 -4.86 -20.91 -7.20
C LEU A 387 -4.46 -21.36 -8.61
N THR A 388 -3.60 -22.39 -8.76
CA THR A 388 -3.30 -22.98 -10.07
C THR A 388 -4.39 -23.93 -10.58
N HIS A 389 -5.33 -24.31 -9.71
CA HIS A 389 -6.46 -25.13 -10.13
C HIS A 389 -7.44 -24.28 -10.98
N PRO A 390 -7.90 -24.79 -12.17
CA PRO A 390 -8.72 -24.00 -13.11
C PRO A 390 -10.03 -23.51 -12.50
N ASP A 391 -10.58 -24.26 -11.53
CA ASP A 391 -11.86 -23.97 -10.89
C ASP A 391 -11.76 -23.11 -9.63
N VAL A 392 -10.56 -22.74 -9.19
CA VAL A 392 -10.35 -21.90 -8.00
C VAL A 392 -10.26 -20.44 -8.39
N ALA A 393 -11.10 -19.61 -7.78
CA ALA A 393 -11.08 -18.16 -7.92
C ALA A 393 -10.24 -17.49 -6.82
N GLU A 394 -10.44 -17.95 -5.56
CA GLU A 394 -9.73 -17.43 -4.40
C GLU A 394 -9.40 -18.56 -3.43
N ALA A 395 -8.29 -18.42 -2.70
CA ALA A 395 -7.89 -19.37 -1.67
C ALA A 395 -7.32 -18.61 -0.46
N ALA A 396 -7.57 -19.14 0.74
CA ALA A 396 -6.93 -18.74 1.97
C ALA A 396 -6.61 -20.00 2.79
N VAL A 397 -5.45 -20.02 3.45
CA VAL A 397 -4.98 -21.15 4.26
C VAL A 397 -4.64 -20.65 5.66
N ILE A 398 -5.02 -21.43 6.67
CA ILE A 398 -4.73 -21.16 8.08
C ILE A 398 -4.29 -22.44 8.78
N GLY A 399 -3.62 -22.29 9.94
CA GLY A 399 -3.44 -23.34 10.92
C GLY A 399 -4.67 -23.47 11.81
N VAL A 400 -5.08 -24.70 12.06
CA VAL A 400 -6.13 -25.00 13.03
C VAL A 400 -5.57 -25.93 14.10
N PRO A 401 -6.02 -25.85 15.37
CA PRO A 401 -5.49 -26.69 16.45
C PRO A 401 -5.61 -28.19 16.12
N HIS A 402 -4.56 -28.97 16.42
CA HIS A 402 -4.53 -30.41 16.28
C HIS A 402 -3.85 -31.07 17.48
N ALA A 403 -4.49 -32.06 18.07
CA ALA A 403 -4.09 -32.66 19.35
C ALA A 403 -2.67 -33.25 19.37
N GLU A 404 -2.23 -33.86 18.27
CA GLU A 404 -0.92 -34.55 18.18
C GLU A 404 0.15 -33.70 17.45
N LEU A 405 -0.27 -32.86 16.51
CA LEU A 405 0.65 -32.16 15.61
C LEU A 405 0.85 -30.68 15.98
N GLY A 406 0.16 -30.19 17.02
CA GLY A 406 0.07 -28.78 17.36
C GLY A 406 -0.93 -28.07 16.47
N GLU A 407 -0.66 -28.00 15.17
CA GLU A 407 -1.57 -27.43 14.19
C GLU A 407 -1.76 -28.34 12.97
N GLU A 408 -2.88 -28.18 12.28
CA GLU A 408 -3.18 -28.81 11.01
C GLU A 408 -3.48 -27.75 9.94
N VAL A 409 -3.18 -28.06 8.67
CA VAL A 409 -3.40 -27.15 7.54
C VAL A 409 -4.86 -27.22 7.09
N ALA A 410 -5.55 -26.09 7.12
CA ALA A 410 -6.94 -25.93 6.65
C ALA A 410 -7.02 -24.90 5.51
N GLY A 411 -7.71 -25.24 4.44
CA GLY A 411 -7.95 -24.37 3.28
C GLY A 411 -9.38 -23.85 3.21
N PHE A 412 -9.54 -22.65 2.73
CA PHE A 412 -10.82 -22.01 2.39
C PHE A 412 -10.76 -21.56 0.93
N VAL A 413 -11.71 -21.99 0.12
CA VAL A 413 -11.67 -21.80 -1.32
C VAL A 413 -12.98 -21.20 -1.80
N VAL A 414 -12.87 -20.19 -2.68
CA VAL A 414 -13.99 -19.69 -3.48
C VAL A 414 -13.83 -20.25 -4.90
N SER A 415 -14.81 -21.01 -5.35
CA SER A 415 -14.81 -21.59 -6.69
C SER A 415 -15.17 -20.55 -7.74
N ARG A 416 -14.70 -20.73 -8.98
CA ARG A 416 -15.15 -19.93 -10.12
C ARG A 416 -16.64 -20.19 -10.41
N GLN A 417 -17.28 -19.19 -10.98
CA GLN A 417 -18.71 -19.28 -11.33
C GLN A 417 -18.96 -20.46 -12.30
N GLY A 418 -19.91 -21.30 -11.95
CA GLY A 418 -20.27 -22.48 -12.72
C GLY A 418 -19.44 -23.74 -12.44
N SER A 419 -18.40 -23.64 -11.59
CA SER A 419 -17.61 -24.79 -11.15
C SER A 419 -18.42 -25.70 -10.21
N ARG A 420 -18.09 -27.00 -10.25
CA ARG A 420 -18.60 -28.04 -9.35
C ARG A 420 -17.48 -28.75 -8.59
N VAL A 421 -16.28 -28.14 -8.54
CA VAL A 421 -15.13 -28.72 -7.84
C VAL A 421 -15.46 -28.99 -6.38
N GLY A 422 -15.09 -30.17 -5.90
CA GLY A 422 -15.29 -30.60 -4.51
C GLY A 422 -14.04 -30.40 -3.64
N ALA A 423 -14.23 -30.40 -2.33
CA ALA A 423 -13.13 -30.29 -1.37
C ALA A 423 -12.11 -31.43 -1.53
N ASP A 424 -12.57 -32.68 -1.68
CA ASP A 424 -11.71 -33.85 -1.81
C ASP A 424 -10.85 -33.80 -3.10
N GLU A 425 -11.37 -33.25 -4.18
CA GLU A 425 -10.64 -33.04 -5.44
C GLU A 425 -9.50 -32.02 -5.25
N LEU A 426 -9.78 -30.92 -4.57
CA LEU A 426 -8.77 -29.90 -4.27
C LEU A 426 -7.71 -30.41 -3.28
N ILE A 427 -8.08 -31.22 -2.31
CA ILE A 427 -7.13 -31.89 -1.39
C ILE A 427 -6.23 -32.84 -2.18
N ALA A 428 -6.80 -33.66 -3.06
CA ALA A 428 -6.02 -34.56 -3.92
C ALA A 428 -5.07 -33.78 -4.86
N PHE A 429 -5.55 -32.69 -5.44
CA PHE A 429 -4.75 -31.79 -6.28
C PHE A 429 -3.53 -31.22 -5.54
N CYS A 430 -3.73 -30.75 -4.28
CA CYS A 430 -2.65 -30.27 -3.46
C CYS A 430 -1.68 -31.40 -3.02
N ARG A 431 -2.20 -32.57 -2.69
CA ARG A 431 -1.39 -33.74 -2.27
C ARG A 431 -0.41 -34.20 -3.33
N GLU A 432 -0.75 -34.08 -4.62
CA GLU A 432 0.14 -34.43 -5.73
C GLU A 432 1.27 -33.40 -5.94
N ARG A 433 1.12 -32.17 -5.44
CA ARG A 433 2.01 -31.03 -5.73
C ARG A 433 2.78 -30.51 -4.54
N LEU A 434 2.39 -30.89 -3.33
CA LEU A 434 2.98 -30.44 -2.09
C LEU A 434 3.52 -31.63 -1.28
N ALA A 435 4.55 -31.37 -0.48
CA ALA A 435 5.06 -32.36 0.49
C ALA A 435 3.95 -32.83 1.45
N GLY A 436 4.06 -34.08 1.91
CA GLY A 436 3.04 -34.74 2.73
C GLY A 436 2.62 -34.00 4.00
N TYR A 437 3.45 -33.10 4.53
CA TYR A 437 3.14 -32.29 5.71
C TYR A 437 2.51 -30.92 5.34
N LYS A 438 2.52 -30.48 4.07
CA LYS A 438 2.11 -29.15 3.63
C LYS A 438 0.67 -29.06 3.12
N TYR A 439 0.16 -30.13 2.49
CA TYR A 439 -1.15 -30.02 1.84
C TYR A 439 -2.29 -29.97 2.87
N PRO A 440 -3.38 -29.22 2.61
CA PRO A 440 -4.50 -29.10 3.53
C PRO A 440 -5.22 -30.44 3.70
N ARG A 441 -5.55 -30.78 4.94
CA ARG A 441 -6.34 -31.97 5.28
C ARG A 441 -7.83 -31.70 5.25
N ARG A 442 -8.20 -30.44 5.28
CA ARG A 442 -9.57 -29.98 5.21
C ARG A 442 -9.66 -28.76 4.31
N ILE A 443 -10.64 -28.76 3.41
CA ILE A 443 -10.97 -27.59 2.58
C ILE A 443 -12.44 -27.26 2.77
N THR A 444 -12.75 -26.00 3.04
CA THR A 444 -14.12 -25.46 3.14
C THR A 444 -14.36 -24.59 1.90
N LEU A 445 -15.45 -24.88 1.17
CA LEU A 445 -15.88 -24.06 0.05
C LEU A 445 -16.77 -22.93 0.57
N LEU A 446 -16.44 -21.68 0.19
CA LEU A 446 -17.15 -20.48 0.59
C LEU A 446 -17.67 -19.72 -0.63
N ALA A 447 -18.77 -18.97 -0.44
CA ALA A 447 -19.27 -18.05 -1.46
C ALA A 447 -18.34 -16.82 -1.66
N ALA A 448 -17.68 -16.37 -0.58
CA ALA A 448 -16.69 -15.30 -0.61
C ALA A 448 -15.77 -15.39 0.62
N LEU A 449 -14.52 -14.97 0.50
CA LEU A 449 -13.61 -14.82 1.64
C LEU A 449 -13.94 -13.54 2.43
N PRO A 450 -13.89 -13.57 3.79
CA PRO A 450 -14.08 -12.37 4.60
C PRO A 450 -12.94 -11.37 4.36
N ARG A 451 -13.31 -10.09 4.12
CA ARG A 451 -12.32 -9.04 3.78
C ARG A 451 -12.48 -7.81 4.65
N SER A 452 -11.38 -7.09 4.85
CA SER A 452 -11.38 -5.74 5.40
C SER A 452 -11.89 -4.71 4.39
N ALA A 453 -12.14 -3.47 4.83
CA ALA A 453 -12.47 -2.34 3.96
C ALA A 453 -11.42 -2.12 2.84
N THR A 454 -10.15 -2.49 3.08
CA THR A 454 -9.05 -2.39 2.11
C THR A 454 -8.95 -3.60 1.18
N GLY A 455 -9.87 -4.56 1.26
CA GLY A 455 -9.89 -5.77 0.44
C GLY A 455 -8.98 -6.91 0.92
N LYS A 456 -8.28 -6.77 2.04
CA LYS A 456 -7.41 -7.80 2.62
C LYS A 456 -8.23 -8.91 3.26
N VAL A 457 -7.87 -10.18 3.00
CA VAL A 457 -8.53 -11.34 3.63
C VAL A 457 -8.30 -11.34 5.15
N LEU A 458 -9.39 -11.50 5.90
CA LEU A 458 -9.40 -11.54 7.37
C LEU A 458 -9.31 -13.00 7.85
N LYS A 459 -8.10 -13.57 7.88
CA LYS A 459 -7.85 -14.97 8.26
C LYS A 459 -8.33 -15.30 9.69
N ALA A 460 -8.28 -14.34 10.61
CA ALA A 460 -8.80 -14.54 11.96
C ALA A 460 -10.30 -14.87 12.00
N LYS A 461 -11.10 -14.36 11.05
CA LYS A 461 -12.52 -14.71 10.95
C LYS A 461 -12.74 -16.11 10.41
N LEU A 462 -11.80 -16.63 9.59
CA LEU A 462 -11.85 -18.00 9.09
C LEU A 462 -11.53 -19.01 10.20
N ALA A 463 -10.67 -18.66 11.15
CA ALA A 463 -10.32 -19.50 12.29
C ALA A 463 -11.54 -19.75 13.22
N ALA A 464 -12.38 -18.72 13.41
CA ALA A 464 -13.59 -18.82 14.24
C ALA A 464 -14.67 -19.78 13.68
N GLU A 465 -14.58 -20.20 12.42
CA GLU A 465 -15.49 -21.22 11.85
C GLU A 465 -15.07 -22.66 12.20
N PHE A 466 -13.93 -22.83 12.90
CA PHE A 466 -13.39 -24.13 13.32
C PHE A 466 -13.49 -24.40 14.84
N GLU A 467 -13.87 -23.38 15.62
CA GLU A 467 -14.23 -23.53 17.04
C GLU A 467 -15.71 -23.92 17.18
#